data_24d7067eaf511606a90655850b982a55
#
_entry.id   24d7067eaf511606a90655850b982a55
#
_cell.length_a   1.000
_cell.length_b   1.000
_cell.length_c   1.000
_cell.angle_alpha   90.00
_cell.angle_beta   90.00
_cell.angle_gamma   90.00
#
_symmetry.space_group_name_H-M   'P 1'
#
loop_
_entity.id
_entity.type
_entity.pdbx_description
1 polymer ?
#
loop_
_entity_poly.entity_id
_entity_poly.type
_entity_poly.pdbx_seq_one_letter_code
_entity_poly.pdbx_strand_id
1 'polypeptide(L)'
;MNVWVEDDDVFFYLCRSGSFDENNTLLKQGRFRIRLTPNPFAGRSDFRQTLHLKDGYVSVTTPVGQMHIWADVFHPVVHVEVETKEVTSMRVSYESWRTADRVMSREEGLQCSYAGEWPGTVVTTHDSILVGEENLTFFHRNASHTIVDAVIKQQGLESEASHLYNPLRNLIFGGRIAGDLIFSGTRRGHYCGTEYEAWTYKSRKPANRQSFRITLHAVQTPVVSDWEAG
;
A
#
# COMPACT_ATOMS: atom_id res chain seq x y z
N MET A 1 4.06 0.57 -9.12
CA MET A 1 2.70 1.18 -9.01
C MET A 1 1.85 0.73 -10.19
N ASN A 2 0.59 0.40 -9.97
CA ASN A 2 -0.40 0.10 -11.00
C ASN A 2 -1.58 1.06 -10.82
N VAL A 3 -2.04 1.73 -11.89
CA VAL A 3 -3.12 2.73 -11.87
C VAL A 3 -4.23 2.28 -12.81
N TRP A 4 -5.49 2.38 -12.40
CA TRP A 4 -6.65 2.12 -13.27
C TRP A 4 -7.86 2.95 -12.82
N VAL A 5 -8.87 3.03 -13.69
CA VAL A 5 -10.14 3.69 -13.40
C VAL A 5 -11.26 2.66 -13.52
N GLU A 6 -12.12 2.61 -12.53
CA GLU A 6 -13.25 1.68 -12.44
C GLU A 6 -14.38 2.34 -11.65
N ASP A 7 -15.61 2.22 -12.12
CA ASP A 7 -16.80 2.81 -11.48
C ASP A 7 -16.61 4.30 -11.13
N ASP A 8 -15.98 5.04 -12.03
CA ASP A 8 -15.71 6.48 -11.91
C ASP A 8 -14.65 6.84 -10.84
N ASP A 9 -14.07 5.89 -10.16
CA ASP A 9 -12.98 6.11 -9.21
C ASP A 9 -11.62 5.83 -9.84
N VAL A 10 -10.60 6.56 -9.41
CA VAL A 10 -9.22 6.29 -9.76
C VAL A 10 -8.59 5.43 -8.65
N PHE A 11 -8.02 4.31 -9.06
CA PHE A 11 -7.39 3.37 -8.15
C PHE A 11 -5.90 3.24 -8.45
N PHE A 12 -5.14 2.93 -7.43
CA PHE A 12 -3.78 2.44 -7.61
C PHE A 12 -3.33 1.51 -6.49
N TYR A 13 -2.44 0.57 -6.84
CA TYR A 13 -1.67 -0.22 -5.90
C TYR A 13 -0.27 0.34 -5.76
N LEU A 14 0.24 0.33 -4.53
CA LEU A 14 1.64 0.59 -4.25
C LEU A 14 2.37 -0.70 -3.90
N CYS A 15 3.61 -0.79 -4.37
CA CYS A 15 4.57 -1.80 -3.99
C CYS A 15 5.95 -1.14 -4.00
N ARG A 16 6.74 -1.40 -2.98
CA ARG A 16 8.11 -0.91 -2.86
C ARG A 16 9.04 -2.09 -2.70
N SER A 17 10.22 -2.03 -3.30
CA SER A 17 11.30 -2.97 -2.99
C SER A 17 11.60 -2.95 -1.49
N GLY A 18 11.77 -4.11 -0.89
CA GLY A 18 11.96 -4.26 0.55
C GLY A 18 10.66 -4.47 1.36
N SER A 19 9.49 -4.55 0.71
CA SER A 19 8.20 -4.81 1.38
C SER A 19 7.86 -6.31 1.35
N PHE A 20 8.69 -7.11 2.02
CA PHE A 20 8.55 -8.57 2.05
C PHE A 20 7.96 -9.04 3.39
N ASP A 21 6.89 -9.83 3.31
CA ASP A 21 6.25 -10.42 4.48
C ASP A 21 7.05 -11.59 5.08
N GLU A 22 6.50 -12.24 6.10
CA GLU A 22 7.09 -13.38 6.80
C GLU A 22 7.38 -14.57 5.88
N ASN A 23 6.68 -14.64 4.76
CA ASN A 23 6.86 -15.67 3.73
C ASN A 23 7.82 -15.25 2.60
N ASN A 24 8.48 -14.10 2.70
CA ASN A 24 9.27 -13.48 1.63
C ASN A 24 8.46 -13.14 0.38
N THR A 25 7.17 -12.87 0.52
CA THR A 25 6.33 -12.40 -0.58
C THR A 25 6.38 -10.88 -0.65
N LEU A 26 6.66 -10.34 -1.84
CA LEU A 26 6.62 -8.90 -2.07
C LEU A 26 5.17 -8.40 -2.04
N LEU A 27 4.80 -7.70 -0.97
CA LEU A 27 3.41 -7.28 -0.75
C LEU A 27 3.04 -6.00 -1.51
N LYS A 28 1.80 -5.96 -1.98
CA LYS A 28 1.10 -4.70 -2.24
C LYS A 28 0.79 -4.05 -0.90
N GLN A 29 1.22 -2.80 -0.72
CA GLN A 29 1.06 -2.06 0.55
C GLN A 29 -0.33 -1.43 0.71
N GLY A 30 -1.34 -2.00 0.07
CA GLY A 30 -2.72 -1.55 0.07
C GLY A 30 -3.17 -1.01 -1.28
N ARG A 31 -4.47 -0.76 -1.39
CA ARG A 31 -5.11 -0.12 -2.53
C ARG A 31 -5.57 1.28 -2.13
N PHE A 32 -5.29 2.23 -3.00
CA PHE A 32 -5.74 3.60 -2.85
C PHE A 32 -6.87 3.85 -3.83
N ARG A 33 -7.94 4.46 -3.34
CA ARG A 33 -9.10 4.87 -4.14
C ARG A 33 -9.29 6.36 -4.01
N ILE A 34 -9.41 7.05 -5.14
CA ILE A 34 -9.67 8.48 -5.19
C ILE A 34 -11.02 8.69 -5.87
N ARG A 35 -11.91 9.37 -5.19
CA ARG A 35 -13.21 9.82 -5.70
C ARG A 35 -13.31 11.33 -5.65
N LEU A 36 -13.73 11.93 -6.74
CA LEU A 36 -14.02 13.37 -6.84
C LEU A 36 -15.52 13.61 -6.88
N THR A 37 -15.98 14.73 -6.32
CA THR A 37 -17.39 15.11 -6.34
C THR A 37 -17.52 16.63 -6.55
N PRO A 38 -18.09 17.14 -7.67
CA PRO A 38 -18.48 16.36 -8.85
C PRO A 38 -17.31 15.61 -9.48
N ASN A 39 -17.58 14.50 -10.17
CA ASN A 39 -16.53 13.66 -10.74
C ASN A 39 -16.26 14.06 -12.20
N PRO A 40 -15.06 14.56 -12.54
CA PRO A 40 -14.73 14.98 -13.90
C PRO A 40 -14.47 13.79 -14.84
N PHE A 41 -14.36 12.57 -14.33
CA PHE A 41 -14.05 11.36 -15.11
C PHE A 41 -15.29 10.49 -15.37
N ALA A 42 -16.40 10.73 -14.64
CA ALA A 42 -17.59 9.89 -14.66
C ALA A 42 -18.34 9.93 -15.99
N GLY A 43 -18.71 8.75 -16.51
CA GLY A 43 -19.58 8.59 -17.67
C GLY A 43 -19.08 9.24 -18.97
N ARG A 44 -17.76 9.47 -19.11
CA ARG A 44 -17.18 10.21 -20.23
C ARG A 44 -16.53 9.30 -21.25
N SER A 45 -16.86 9.50 -22.51
CA SER A 45 -16.24 8.83 -23.66
C SER A 45 -14.89 9.46 -24.07
N ASP A 46 -14.61 10.69 -23.66
CA ASP A 46 -13.38 11.44 -23.93
C ASP A 46 -12.30 11.28 -22.83
N PHE A 47 -12.49 10.30 -21.95
CA PHE A 47 -11.52 9.87 -20.94
C PHE A 47 -10.24 9.31 -21.57
N ARG A 48 -9.10 9.70 -21.03
CA ARG A 48 -7.81 9.16 -21.42
C ARG A 48 -6.92 8.90 -20.21
N GLN A 49 -6.32 7.71 -20.15
CA GLN A 49 -5.25 7.39 -19.23
C GLN A 49 -3.96 7.19 -20.02
N THR A 50 -2.88 7.83 -19.60
CA THR A 50 -1.58 7.79 -20.30
C THR A 50 -0.46 7.57 -19.30
N LEU A 51 0.45 6.62 -19.61
CA LEU A 51 1.72 6.47 -18.93
C LEU A 51 2.80 7.24 -19.69
N HIS A 52 3.36 8.28 -19.07
CA HIS A 52 4.43 9.12 -19.61
C HIS A 52 5.78 8.54 -19.21
N LEU A 53 6.31 7.61 -20.01
CA LEU A 53 7.52 6.85 -19.68
C LEU A 53 8.75 7.74 -19.51
N LYS A 54 8.89 8.80 -20.32
CA LYS A 54 10.05 9.72 -20.27
C LYS A 54 10.07 10.51 -18.97
N ASP A 55 8.89 10.93 -18.50
CA ASP A 55 8.75 11.86 -17.39
C ASP A 55 8.32 11.14 -16.09
N GLY A 56 8.00 9.84 -16.17
CA GLY A 56 7.78 8.96 -15.02
C GLY A 56 6.44 9.15 -14.30
N TYR A 57 5.37 9.59 -14.98
CA TYR A 57 4.07 9.77 -14.34
C TYR A 57 2.91 9.15 -15.14
N VAL A 58 1.81 8.90 -14.45
CA VAL A 58 0.52 8.53 -15.07
C VAL A 58 -0.39 9.75 -15.03
N SER A 59 -1.03 10.06 -16.16
CA SER A 59 -2.12 11.03 -16.22
C SER A 59 -3.47 10.35 -16.48
N VAL A 60 -4.51 10.85 -15.82
CA VAL A 60 -5.92 10.56 -16.09
C VAL A 60 -6.57 11.90 -16.47
N THR A 61 -7.06 12.01 -17.70
CA THR A 61 -7.49 13.30 -18.27
C THR A 61 -8.84 13.22 -18.94
N THR A 62 -9.57 14.34 -18.84
CA THR A 62 -10.76 14.69 -19.61
C THR A 62 -10.69 16.18 -19.94
N PRO A 63 -11.56 16.74 -20.79
CA PRO A 63 -11.62 18.18 -21.04
C PRO A 63 -11.93 19.05 -19.82
N VAL A 64 -12.43 18.45 -18.72
CA VAL A 64 -12.87 19.18 -17.51
C VAL A 64 -12.05 18.87 -16.27
N GLY A 65 -11.08 17.96 -16.34
CA GLY A 65 -10.21 17.66 -15.23
C GLY A 65 -9.05 16.76 -15.58
N GLN A 66 -8.01 16.81 -14.77
CA GLN A 66 -6.82 15.97 -14.88
C GLN A 66 -6.34 15.53 -13.49
N MET A 67 -5.75 14.35 -13.46
CA MET A 67 -5.04 13.82 -12.29
C MET A 67 -3.68 13.29 -12.73
N HIS A 68 -2.63 13.66 -12.00
CA HIS A 68 -1.28 13.15 -12.19
C HIS A 68 -0.87 12.33 -10.97
N ILE A 69 -0.27 11.18 -11.23
CA ILE A 69 0.22 10.27 -10.18
C ILE A 69 1.65 9.86 -10.55
N TRP A 70 2.59 10.10 -9.65
CA TRP A 70 3.99 9.72 -9.85
C TRP A 70 4.69 9.35 -8.56
N ALA A 71 5.77 8.57 -8.67
CA ALA A 71 6.70 8.32 -7.59
C ALA A 71 7.93 9.22 -7.77
N ASP A 72 8.35 9.87 -6.69
CA ASP A 72 9.59 10.66 -6.67
C ASP A 72 10.79 9.72 -6.89
N VAL A 73 11.74 10.16 -7.71
CA VAL A 73 12.94 9.37 -8.09
C VAL A 73 13.96 9.32 -6.94
N PHE A 74 14.02 10.37 -6.13
CA PHE A 74 15.02 10.52 -5.08
C PHE A 74 14.50 10.18 -3.68
N HIS A 75 13.18 10.22 -3.51
CA HIS A 75 12.52 9.98 -2.22
C HIS A 75 11.41 8.95 -2.37
N PRO A 76 11.17 8.10 -1.37
CA PRO A 76 10.11 7.10 -1.43
C PRO A 76 8.73 7.73 -1.21
N VAL A 77 8.37 8.69 -2.04
CA VAL A 77 7.12 9.45 -1.98
C VAL A 77 6.32 9.29 -3.26
N VAL A 78 5.05 8.97 -3.12
CA VAL A 78 4.09 9.02 -4.23
C VAL A 78 3.27 10.30 -4.10
N HIS A 79 3.21 11.05 -5.18
CA HIS A 79 2.43 12.27 -5.29
C HIS A 79 1.18 12.03 -6.12
N VAL A 80 0.10 12.67 -5.71
CA VAL A 80 -1.15 12.75 -6.46
C VAL A 80 -1.56 14.21 -6.53
N GLU A 81 -1.74 14.70 -7.74
CA GLU A 81 -2.25 16.04 -8.01
C GLU A 81 -3.51 15.97 -8.87
N VAL A 82 -4.49 16.78 -8.51
CA VAL A 82 -5.78 16.89 -9.18
C VAL A 82 -6.01 18.34 -9.56
N GLU A 83 -6.38 18.57 -10.81
CA GLU A 83 -6.82 19.87 -11.30
C GLU A 83 -8.13 19.72 -12.08
N THR A 84 -9.14 20.53 -11.74
CA THR A 84 -10.47 20.46 -12.34
C THR A 84 -10.97 21.86 -12.70
N LYS A 85 -11.81 21.96 -13.73
CA LYS A 85 -12.45 23.24 -14.10
C LYS A 85 -13.44 23.71 -13.05
N GLU A 86 -14.19 22.78 -12.48
CA GLU A 86 -15.13 23.04 -11.40
C GLU A 86 -14.52 22.71 -10.05
N VAL A 87 -14.96 23.36 -9.01
CA VAL A 87 -14.58 23.07 -7.62
C VAL A 87 -15.08 21.69 -7.26
N THR A 88 -14.17 20.81 -6.81
CA THR A 88 -14.47 19.43 -6.41
C THR A 88 -14.08 19.18 -4.97
N SER A 89 -14.78 18.24 -4.32
CA SER A 89 -14.34 17.60 -3.08
C SER A 89 -13.63 16.30 -3.42
N MET A 90 -12.46 16.06 -2.86
CA MET A 90 -11.70 14.83 -3.04
C MET A 90 -11.87 13.91 -1.82
N ARG A 91 -12.10 12.62 -2.07
CA ARG A 91 -12.01 11.56 -1.06
C ARG A 91 -10.89 10.62 -1.43
N VAL A 92 -10.05 10.33 -0.45
CA VAL A 92 -8.95 9.37 -0.57
C VAL A 92 -9.20 8.25 0.43
N SER A 93 -9.34 7.03 -0.05
CA SER A 93 -9.49 5.84 0.80
C SER A 93 -8.24 4.97 0.67
N TYR A 94 -7.66 4.59 1.79
CA TYR A 94 -6.71 3.50 1.89
C TYR A 94 -7.50 2.22 2.21
N GLU A 95 -7.25 1.15 1.48
CA GLU A 95 -7.96 -0.12 1.59
C GLU A 95 -6.94 -1.24 1.83
N SER A 96 -7.07 -1.97 2.95
CA SER A 96 -6.30 -3.17 3.24
C SER A 96 -7.20 -4.39 3.40
N TRP A 97 -6.74 -5.52 2.89
CA TRP A 97 -7.36 -6.85 3.05
C TRP A 97 -6.61 -7.72 4.07
N ARG A 98 -5.48 -7.25 4.60
CA ARG A 98 -4.73 -7.92 5.66
C ARG A 98 -5.20 -7.44 7.03
N THR A 99 -6.43 -7.82 7.38
CA THR A 99 -7.12 -7.37 8.60
C THR A 99 -7.05 -8.37 9.75
N ALA A 100 -6.49 -9.57 9.50
CA ALA A 100 -6.29 -10.63 10.50
C ALA A 100 -5.03 -11.43 10.17
N ASP A 101 -4.43 -12.02 11.20
CA ASP A 101 -3.34 -12.96 11.03
C ASP A 101 -3.83 -14.19 10.29
N ARG A 102 -2.97 -14.75 9.44
CA ARG A 102 -3.29 -15.87 8.59
C ARG A 102 -2.14 -16.86 8.49
N VAL A 103 -2.45 -18.12 8.70
CA VAL A 103 -1.49 -19.21 8.43
C VAL A 103 -1.23 -19.26 6.92
N MET A 104 0.03 -19.28 6.55
CA MET A 104 0.45 -19.42 5.16
C MET A 104 0.01 -20.77 4.60
N SER A 105 -0.61 -20.78 3.42
CA SER A 105 -0.96 -22.02 2.72
C SER A 105 0.27 -22.62 2.02
N ARG A 106 0.16 -23.92 1.70
CA ARG A 106 1.22 -24.59 0.95
C ARG A 106 1.43 -23.96 -0.43
N GLU A 107 0.35 -23.58 -1.09
CA GLU A 107 0.39 -22.96 -2.42
C GLU A 107 1.14 -21.63 -2.38
N GLU A 108 0.99 -20.86 -1.33
CA GLU A 108 1.73 -19.62 -1.15
C GLU A 108 3.22 -19.88 -0.92
N GLY A 109 3.58 -20.89 -0.13
CA GLY A 109 4.95 -21.31 0.07
C GLY A 109 5.66 -21.74 -1.22
N LEU A 110 4.92 -22.38 -2.12
CA LEU A 110 5.45 -22.78 -3.44
C LEU A 110 5.71 -21.57 -4.37
N GLN A 111 5.07 -20.44 -4.15
CA GLN A 111 5.28 -19.21 -4.94
C GLN A 111 6.53 -18.45 -4.50
N CYS A 112 7.04 -18.73 -3.32
CA CYS A 112 8.30 -18.19 -2.85
C CYS A 112 9.44 -19.08 -3.34
N SER A 113 10.67 -18.60 -3.25
CA SER A 113 11.88 -19.33 -3.66
C SER A 113 12.12 -20.64 -2.86
N TYR A 114 11.27 -20.95 -1.90
CA TYR A 114 11.31 -22.12 -1.03
C TYR A 114 10.29 -23.18 -1.48
N ALA A 115 10.52 -23.73 -2.65
CA ALA A 115 9.70 -24.84 -3.14
C ALA A 115 9.89 -26.08 -2.27
N GLY A 116 8.82 -26.62 -1.68
CA GLY A 116 8.85 -27.84 -0.91
C GLY A 116 8.08 -27.78 0.40
N GLU A 117 8.28 -28.78 1.22
CA GLU A 117 7.73 -28.85 2.58
C GLU A 117 8.74 -28.29 3.56
N TRP A 118 8.26 -27.44 4.47
CA TRP A 118 9.07 -26.88 5.55
C TRP A 118 8.49 -27.28 6.91
N PRO A 119 9.34 -27.42 7.94
CA PRO A 119 8.87 -27.74 9.27
C PRO A 119 8.23 -26.52 9.96
N GLY A 120 7.10 -26.75 10.59
CA GLY A 120 6.40 -25.72 11.38
C GLY A 120 5.38 -24.93 10.58
N THR A 121 5.02 -23.78 11.11
CA THR A 121 3.97 -22.91 10.59
C THR A 121 4.50 -21.49 10.45
N VAL A 122 4.29 -20.88 9.30
CA VAL A 122 4.54 -19.45 9.08
C VAL A 122 3.20 -18.74 9.11
N VAL A 123 3.11 -17.67 9.88
CA VAL A 123 1.93 -16.83 10.01
C VAL A 123 2.25 -15.47 9.39
N THR A 124 1.47 -15.06 8.41
CA THR A 124 1.49 -13.67 7.93
C THR A 124 0.62 -12.82 8.86
N THR A 125 1.19 -11.77 9.41
CA THR A 125 0.51 -10.88 10.35
C THR A 125 -0.41 -9.90 9.63
N HIS A 126 -1.36 -9.34 10.36
CA HIS A 126 -2.22 -8.28 9.84
C HIS A 126 -1.48 -6.93 9.76
N ASP A 127 -1.98 -6.03 8.92
CA ASP A 127 -1.47 -4.67 8.86
C ASP A 127 -1.92 -3.85 10.08
N SER A 128 -1.05 -2.99 10.57
CA SER A 128 -1.37 -2.00 11.60
C SER A 128 -1.76 -0.68 10.95
N ILE A 129 -2.88 -0.10 11.42
CA ILE A 129 -3.42 1.15 10.89
C ILE A 129 -3.61 2.14 12.03
N LEU A 130 -2.88 3.26 11.96
CA LEU A 130 -2.97 4.37 12.92
C LEU A 130 -3.71 5.52 12.27
N VAL A 131 -4.91 5.78 12.76
CA VAL A 131 -5.81 6.79 12.21
C VAL A 131 -5.64 8.09 12.99
N GLY A 132 -5.03 9.09 12.37
CA GLY A 132 -5.02 10.46 12.87
C GLY A 132 -6.12 11.30 12.22
N GLU A 133 -6.38 12.48 12.76
CA GLU A 133 -7.39 13.39 12.21
C GLU A 133 -7.02 13.85 10.78
N GLU A 134 -5.74 14.10 10.50
CA GLU A 134 -5.24 14.68 9.25
C GLU A 134 -4.35 13.73 8.45
N ASN A 135 -4.01 12.58 8.99
CA ASN A 135 -3.11 11.62 8.36
C ASN A 135 -3.43 10.19 8.75
N LEU A 136 -3.06 9.28 7.87
CA LEU A 136 -3.12 7.83 8.10
C LEU A 136 -1.72 7.29 8.04
N THR A 137 -1.32 6.52 9.05
CA THR A 137 -0.13 5.69 9.01
C THR A 137 -0.55 4.23 8.91
N PHE A 138 0.03 3.49 7.98
CA PHE A 138 -0.24 2.08 7.76
C PHE A 138 1.08 1.33 7.63
N PHE A 139 1.20 0.16 8.25
CA PHE A 139 2.40 -0.66 8.13
C PHE A 139 2.13 -2.14 8.37
N HIS A 140 2.95 -2.95 7.74
CA HIS A 140 3.11 -4.36 8.04
C HIS A 140 4.37 -4.56 8.86
N ARG A 141 4.32 -5.43 9.85
CA ARG A 141 5.48 -5.81 10.67
C ARG A 141 5.60 -7.31 10.67
N ASN A 142 6.72 -7.81 10.19
CA ASN A 142 6.99 -9.23 10.24
C ASN A 142 7.11 -9.71 11.68
N ALA A 143 6.44 -10.83 11.97
CA ALA A 143 6.56 -11.51 13.24
C ALA A 143 7.96 -12.07 13.49
N SER A 144 8.18 -12.60 14.67
CA SER A 144 9.47 -13.19 15.06
C SER A 144 9.83 -14.45 14.27
N HIS A 145 8.84 -15.20 13.77
CA HIS A 145 9.04 -16.44 13.01
C HIS A 145 8.71 -16.21 11.53
N THR A 146 9.70 -16.45 10.68
CA THR A 146 9.61 -16.23 9.24
C THR A 146 9.96 -17.51 8.49
N ILE A 147 9.75 -17.51 7.17
CA ILE A 147 10.16 -18.65 6.33
C ILE A 147 11.65 -18.95 6.41
N VAL A 148 12.50 -17.95 6.69
CA VAL A 148 13.95 -18.15 6.89
C VAL A 148 14.21 -19.05 8.10
N ASP A 149 13.48 -18.86 9.20
CA ASP A 149 13.61 -19.68 10.40
C ASP A 149 13.17 -21.14 10.12
N ALA A 150 12.10 -21.30 9.33
CA ALA A 150 11.65 -22.62 8.89
C ALA A 150 12.68 -23.33 8.00
N VAL A 151 13.33 -22.62 7.08
CA VAL A 151 14.37 -23.14 6.19
C VAL A 151 15.64 -23.50 6.97
N ILE A 152 16.07 -22.69 7.93
CA ILE A 152 17.19 -23.01 8.84
C ILE A 152 16.94 -24.35 9.52
N LYS A 153 15.75 -24.57 10.05
CA LYS A 153 15.35 -25.83 10.68
C LYS A 153 15.31 -27.01 9.69
N GLN A 154 14.74 -26.79 8.50
CA GLN A 154 14.68 -27.79 7.44
C GLN A 154 16.06 -28.30 7.02
N GLN A 155 17.05 -27.41 7.04
CA GLN A 155 18.42 -27.71 6.64
C GLN A 155 19.30 -28.23 7.82
N GLY A 156 18.75 -28.31 9.03
CA GLY A 156 19.50 -28.76 10.20
C GLY A 156 20.58 -27.77 10.66
N LEU A 157 20.36 -26.47 10.44
CA LEU A 157 21.31 -25.40 10.72
C LEU A 157 20.96 -24.60 11.99
N GLU A 158 20.18 -25.18 12.90
CA GLU A 158 19.71 -24.46 14.10
C GLU A 158 20.88 -24.03 15.01
N SER A 159 21.96 -24.80 15.06
CA SER A 159 23.18 -24.43 15.83
C SER A 159 23.86 -23.17 15.29
N GLU A 160 23.68 -22.87 14.00
CA GLU A 160 24.28 -21.74 13.32
C GLU A 160 23.30 -20.54 13.18
N ALA A 161 22.06 -20.69 13.65
CA ALA A 161 21.01 -19.72 13.45
C ALA A 161 21.36 -18.30 13.93
N SER A 162 22.17 -18.18 14.99
CA SER A 162 22.63 -16.87 15.51
C SER A 162 23.65 -16.17 14.60
N HIS A 163 24.30 -16.90 13.70
CA HIS A 163 25.28 -16.38 12.74
C HIS A 163 24.65 -16.11 11.36
N LEU A 164 23.43 -16.60 11.13
CA LEU A 164 22.73 -16.44 9.86
C LEU A 164 21.88 -15.16 9.87
N TYR A 165 22.12 -14.32 8.89
CA TYR A 165 21.30 -13.11 8.71
C TYR A 165 19.90 -13.45 8.20
N ASN A 166 18.88 -13.02 8.94
CA ASN A 166 17.48 -13.14 8.54
C ASN A 166 16.95 -11.76 8.10
N PRO A 167 16.82 -11.51 6.79
CA PRO A 167 16.39 -10.20 6.27
C PRO A 167 14.92 -9.87 6.55
N LEU A 168 14.13 -10.87 6.93
CA LEU A 168 12.69 -10.71 7.17
C LEU A 168 12.36 -10.43 8.64
N ARG A 169 13.22 -10.86 9.57
CA ARG A 169 12.97 -10.71 11.01
C ARG A 169 12.90 -9.23 11.40
N ASN A 170 11.81 -8.82 12.04
CA ASN A 170 11.58 -7.43 12.46
C ASN A 170 11.58 -6.43 11.30
N LEU A 171 11.34 -6.87 10.07
CA LEU A 171 11.14 -5.97 8.95
C LEU A 171 9.79 -5.26 9.11
N ILE A 172 9.81 -3.93 9.11
CA ILE A 172 8.63 -3.08 9.15
C ILE A 172 8.61 -2.26 7.87
N PHE A 173 7.49 -2.28 7.17
CA PHE A 173 7.31 -1.49 5.96
C PHE A 173 5.88 -0.99 5.83
N GLY A 174 5.73 0.19 5.29
CA GLY A 174 4.44 0.85 5.17
C GLY A 174 4.59 2.28 4.70
N GLY A 175 3.67 3.13 5.13
CA GLY A 175 3.69 4.53 4.74
C GLY A 175 2.71 5.40 5.48
N ARG A 176 2.72 6.67 5.09
CA ARG A 176 1.87 7.71 5.64
C ARG A 176 1.22 8.51 4.53
N ILE A 177 -0.11 8.66 4.61
CA ILE A 177 -0.86 9.60 3.78
C ILE A 177 -0.90 10.95 4.45
N ALA A 178 -0.56 12.00 3.72
CA ALA A 178 -0.61 13.38 4.20
C ALA A 178 -1.05 14.34 3.08
N GLY A 179 -1.82 15.37 3.45
CA GLY A 179 -2.36 16.39 2.55
C GLY A 179 -3.30 17.32 3.31
N ASP A 180 -3.99 18.20 2.60
CA ASP A 180 -5.08 18.99 3.19
C ASP A 180 -6.36 18.14 3.30
N LEU A 181 -6.27 17.11 4.13
CA LEU A 181 -7.25 16.05 4.30
C LEU A 181 -7.70 15.95 5.75
N ILE A 182 -8.93 15.53 5.97
CA ILE A 182 -9.47 15.23 7.29
C ILE A 182 -10.17 13.86 7.26
N PHE A 183 -10.02 13.09 8.34
CA PHE A 183 -10.64 11.78 8.48
C PHE A 183 -12.17 11.87 8.32
N SER A 184 -12.74 10.95 7.56
CA SER A 184 -14.16 10.95 7.21
C SER A 184 -14.89 9.65 7.58
N GLY A 185 -14.17 8.62 8.00
CA GLY A 185 -14.76 7.37 8.47
C GLY A 185 -14.13 6.12 7.87
N THR A 186 -14.62 4.97 8.31
CA THR A 186 -14.22 3.64 7.87
C THR A 186 -15.39 2.91 7.20
N ARG A 187 -15.08 1.95 6.34
CA ARG A 187 -16.07 1.03 5.78
C ARG A 187 -15.44 -0.33 5.49
N ARG A 188 -16.27 -1.35 5.41
CA ARG A 188 -15.90 -2.66 4.86
C ARG A 188 -16.45 -2.79 3.46
N GLY A 189 -15.78 -3.56 2.63
CA GLY A 189 -16.19 -3.84 1.27
C GLY A 189 -15.61 -5.14 0.77
N HIS A 190 -16.03 -5.51 -0.44
CA HIS A 190 -15.57 -6.69 -1.15
C HIS A 190 -15.10 -6.28 -2.55
N TYR A 191 -13.97 -6.82 -3.00
CA TYR A 191 -13.42 -6.54 -4.31
C TYR A 191 -12.63 -7.75 -4.84
N CYS A 192 -12.96 -8.21 -6.04
CA CYS A 192 -12.32 -9.36 -6.69
C CYS A 192 -12.18 -10.59 -5.78
N GLY A 193 -13.28 -10.96 -5.09
CA GLY A 193 -13.29 -12.13 -4.21
C GLY A 193 -12.68 -11.93 -2.82
N THR A 194 -12.23 -10.71 -2.48
CA THR A 194 -11.52 -10.43 -1.23
C THR A 194 -12.23 -9.33 -0.44
N GLU A 195 -12.47 -9.56 0.84
CA GLU A 195 -12.94 -8.54 1.77
C GLU A 195 -11.81 -7.57 2.11
N TYR A 196 -12.17 -6.30 2.34
CA TYR A 196 -11.23 -5.26 2.76
C TYR A 196 -11.86 -4.30 3.77
N GLU A 197 -11.03 -3.66 4.56
CA GLU A 197 -11.38 -2.46 5.31
C GLU A 197 -10.78 -1.22 4.63
N ALA A 198 -11.52 -0.11 4.68
CA ALA A 198 -11.16 1.15 4.09
C ALA A 198 -11.21 2.27 5.12
N TRP A 199 -10.18 3.10 5.16
CA TRP A 199 -10.09 4.34 5.94
C TRP A 199 -10.11 5.50 4.96
N THR A 200 -11.13 6.37 5.10
CA THR A 200 -11.40 7.43 4.14
C THR A 200 -11.10 8.80 4.73
N TYR A 201 -10.38 9.58 3.98
CA TYR A 201 -10.11 10.99 4.20
C TYR A 201 -10.80 11.81 3.12
N LYS A 202 -11.20 13.03 3.44
CA LYS A 202 -11.74 13.99 2.47
C LYS A 202 -10.98 15.30 2.53
N SER A 203 -10.95 16.03 1.43
CA SER A 203 -10.42 17.40 1.43
C SER A 203 -11.17 18.28 2.44
N ARG A 204 -10.44 19.11 3.19
CA ARG A 204 -11.03 20.03 4.18
C ARG A 204 -11.98 21.01 3.51
N LYS A 205 -11.60 21.47 2.32
CA LYS A 205 -12.41 22.36 1.49
C LYS A 205 -12.40 21.88 0.05
N PRO A 206 -13.54 21.96 -0.65
CA PRO A 206 -13.56 21.78 -2.10
C PRO A 206 -12.66 22.81 -2.79
N ALA A 207 -11.94 22.39 -3.84
CA ALA A 207 -11.06 23.26 -4.61
C ALA A 207 -10.89 22.74 -6.05
N ASN A 208 -10.40 23.62 -6.94
CA ASN A 208 -10.03 23.25 -8.31
C ASN A 208 -8.69 22.55 -8.39
N ARG A 209 -7.81 22.80 -7.42
CA ARG A 209 -6.50 22.15 -7.29
C ARG A 209 -6.38 21.53 -5.93
N GLN A 210 -6.06 20.25 -5.90
CA GLN A 210 -5.91 19.46 -4.68
C GLN A 210 -4.75 18.49 -4.85
N SER A 211 -4.08 18.17 -3.76
CA SER A 211 -2.99 17.20 -3.78
C SER A 211 -2.89 16.46 -2.45
N PHE A 212 -2.30 15.29 -2.51
CA PHE A 212 -1.82 14.56 -1.34
C PHE A 212 -0.58 13.75 -1.70
N ARG A 213 0.12 13.30 -0.69
CA ARG A 213 1.30 12.45 -0.85
C ARG A 213 1.22 11.22 0.04
N ILE A 214 1.93 10.19 -0.37
CA ILE A 214 2.13 8.96 0.39
C ILE A 214 3.62 8.77 0.53
N THR A 215 4.16 8.93 1.73
CA THR A 215 5.54 8.61 2.05
C THR A 215 5.62 7.13 2.38
N LEU A 216 6.63 6.42 1.86
CA LEU A 216 6.84 5.00 2.11
C LEU A 216 8.17 4.78 2.83
N HIS A 217 8.17 3.91 3.82
CA HIS A 217 9.37 3.54 4.55
C HIS A 217 9.46 2.03 4.76
N ALA A 218 10.66 1.48 4.75
CA ALA A 218 10.94 0.09 5.08
C ALA A 218 12.29 0.02 5.80
N VAL A 219 12.30 -0.58 6.98
CA VAL A 219 13.50 -0.77 7.79
C VAL A 219 13.37 -2.03 8.64
N GLN A 220 14.49 -2.68 8.90
CA GLN A 220 14.57 -3.78 9.83
C GLN A 220 14.88 -3.24 11.22
N THR A 221 13.87 -3.22 12.09
CA THR A 221 13.98 -2.75 13.48
C THR A 221 13.02 -3.51 14.41
N PRO A 222 13.41 -3.85 15.64
CA PRO A 222 12.48 -4.42 16.60
C PRO A 222 11.51 -3.40 17.19
N VAL A 223 11.72 -2.11 16.98
CA VAL A 223 10.97 -1.02 17.61
C VAL A 223 10.21 -0.20 16.57
N VAL A 224 8.89 -0.15 16.69
CA VAL A 224 8.02 0.55 15.73
C VAL A 224 8.31 2.06 15.68
N SER A 225 8.62 2.69 16.82
CA SER A 225 8.96 4.12 16.84
C SER A 225 10.18 4.49 16.01
N ASP A 226 11.14 3.56 15.84
CA ASP A 226 12.30 3.79 14.97
C ASP A 226 11.90 3.83 13.51
N TRP A 227 10.90 3.01 13.13
CA TRP A 227 10.32 3.04 11.80
C TRP A 227 9.51 4.32 11.56
N GLU A 228 8.76 4.79 12.57
CA GLU A 228 7.95 6.02 12.47
C GLU A 228 8.82 7.29 12.35
N ALA A 229 10.05 7.25 12.83
CA ALA A 229 10.99 8.36 12.80
C ALA A 229 11.69 8.57 11.44
N GLY A 230 11.67 7.58 10.55
CA GLY A 230 12.29 7.61 9.22
C GLY A 230 11.32 7.98 8.12
#